data_c6b2e17ec091854dcfc4e2df745a7084
#
_entry.id   c6b2e17ec091854dcfc4e2df745a7084
#
_cell.length_a   1.000
_cell.length_b   1.000
_cell.length_c   1.000
_cell.angle_alpha   90.00
_cell.angle_beta   90.00
_cell.angle_gamma   90.00
#
_symmetry.space_group_name_H-M   'P 1'
#
loop_
_entity.id
_entity.type
_entity.pdbx_description
1 polymer ?
#
loop_
_entity_poly.entity_id
_entity_poly.type
_entity_poly.pdbx_seq_one_letter_code
_entity_poly.pdbx_strand_id
1 'polypeptide(L)'
;ELQPSKTNMLTLTLAWKDLQFISTYATVKDGISYIYDHYETNDSISFFQTRNLDRRYMNFSANYSPTLFKIWKPALQVNFTKPFISYNNQKYNKPNWYFEMDHLIELSKSFNVGCEIDYTTAGHTDNDVIYYFANSYAELYCIKTFLNNRLRFNLSVTNIFNTSREKWQINTNGIISNKWNDNNKRTFKLTVTYRFNESKSKYKGTASTDE
;
A
#
# COMPACT_ATOMS: atom_id res chain seq x y z
N GLU A 1 6.27 -21.06 22.73
CA GLU A 1 6.99 -21.23 21.47
C GLU A 1 6.05 -20.96 20.31
N LEU A 2 6.50 -20.20 19.29
CA LEU A 2 5.67 -19.89 18.12
C LEU A 2 5.60 -21.10 17.19
N GLN A 3 4.40 -21.36 16.66
CA GLN A 3 4.16 -22.39 15.65
C GLN A 3 4.26 -21.81 14.24
N PRO A 4 4.66 -22.58 13.23
CA PRO A 4 4.64 -22.15 11.83
C PRO A 4 3.22 -21.88 11.34
N SER A 5 3.03 -20.73 10.71
CA SER A 5 1.74 -20.34 10.13
C SER A 5 1.40 -21.17 8.89
N LYS A 6 0.12 -21.55 8.75
CA LYS A 6 -0.41 -22.26 7.58
C LYS A 6 -1.55 -21.44 6.96
N THR A 7 -1.46 -21.15 5.67
CA THR A 7 -2.47 -20.38 4.95
C THR A 7 -3.10 -21.20 3.84
N ASN A 8 -4.44 -21.25 3.82
CA ASN A 8 -5.23 -21.68 2.69
C ASN A 8 -5.91 -20.47 2.07
N MET A 9 -5.81 -20.31 0.76
CA MET A 9 -6.31 -19.14 0.07
C MET A 9 -7.02 -19.52 -1.22
N LEU A 10 -8.18 -18.92 -1.45
CA LEU A 10 -8.93 -18.99 -2.70
C LEU A 10 -8.95 -17.58 -3.31
N THR A 11 -8.51 -17.45 -4.55
CA THR A 11 -8.51 -16.17 -5.27
C THR A 11 -9.25 -16.34 -6.60
N LEU A 12 -10.18 -15.42 -6.88
CA LEU A 12 -10.84 -15.25 -8.15
C LEU A 12 -10.36 -13.94 -8.78
N THR A 13 -9.90 -14.01 -10.02
CA THR A 13 -9.51 -12.82 -10.80
C THR A 13 -10.38 -12.77 -12.06
N LEU A 14 -11.01 -11.61 -12.29
CA LEU A 14 -11.76 -11.29 -13.49
C LEU A 14 -11.12 -10.06 -14.14
N ALA A 15 -10.78 -10.16 -15.41
CA ALA A 15 -10.20 -9.04 -16.17
C ALA A 15 -11.03 -8.80 -17.43
N TRP A 16 -11.38 -7.54 -17.69
CA TRP A 16 -12.09 -7.11 -18.89
C TRP A 16 -11.57 -5.73 -19.33
N LYS A 17 -10.89 -5.71 -20.46
CA LYS A 17 -10.21 -4.50 -20.96
C LYS A 17 -9.30 -3.90 -19.89
N ASP A 18 -9.56 -2.64 -19.54
CA ASP A 18 -8.78 -1.86 -18.55
C ASP A 18 -9.26 -2.07 -17.12
N LEU A 19 -10.22 -2.98 -16.89
CA LEU A 19 -10.82 -3.26 -15.60
C LEU A 19 -10.43 -4.64 -15.10
N GLN A 20 -10.00 -4.72 -13.85
CA GLN A 20 -9.68 -5.96 -13.16
C GLN A 20 -10.35 -6.00 -11.79
N PHE A 21 -10.97 -7.14 -11.48
CA PHE A 21 -11.48 -7.47 -10.15
C PHE A 21 -10.72 -8.66 -9.58
N ILE A 22 -10.36 -8.56 -8.33
CA ILE A 22 -9.74 -9.65 -7.57
C ILE A 22 -10.54 -9.84 -6.29
N SER A 23 -10.95 -11.07 -6.01
CA SER A 23 -11.60 -11.45 -4.76
C SER A 23 -10.80 -12.56 -4.12
N THR A 24 -10.44 -12.39 -2.85
CA THR A 24 -9.67 -13.37 -2.10
C THR A 24 -10.38 -13.71 -0.79
N TYR A 25 -10.49 -14.99 -0.49
CA TYR A 25 -10.84 -15.49 0.82
C TYR A 25 -9.69 -16.33 1.35
N ALA A 26 -9.25 -16.06 2.58
CA ALA A 26 -8.16 -16.81 3.19
C ALA A 26 -8.47 -17.23 4.63
N THR A 27 -7.92 -18.37 5.00
CA THR A 27 -7.87 -18.86 6.37
C THR A 27 -6.41 -19.07 6.76
N VAL A 28 -6.01 -18.49 7.87
CA VAL A 28 -4.65 -18.58 8.40
C VAL A 28 -4.72 -19.24 9.76
N LYS A 29 -4.11 -20.41 9.89
CA LYS A 29 -3.93 -21.10 11.15
C LYS A 29 -2.56 -20.75 11.71
N ASP A 30 -2.49 -20.53 13.01
CA ASP A 30 -1.26 -20.17 13.71
C ASP A 30 -0.55 -18.92 13.14
N GLY A 31 -1.33 -17.95 12.61
CA GLY A 31 -0.78 -16.70 12.11
C GLY A 31 -0.10 -15.89 13.22
N ILE A 32 1.08 -15.34 12.96
CA ILE A 32 1.81 -14.53 13.94
C ILE A 32 1.19 -13.15 14.03
N SER A 33 0.83 -12.71 15.23
CA SER A 33 0.28 -11.40 15.53
C SER A 33 0.97 -10.77 16.74
N TYR A 34 0.93 -9.44 16.78
CA TYR A 34 1.49 -8.65 17.87
C TYR A 34 0.40 -8.31 18.88
N ILE A 35 0.67 -8.57 20.17
CA ILE A 35 -0.26 -8.28 21.26
C ILE A 35 0.45 -7.63 22.44
N TYR A 36 -0.31 -6.90 23.25
CA TYR A 36 0.10 -6.53 24.62
C TYR A 36 -0.52 -7.49 25.60
N ASP A 37 0.23 -7.81 26.66
CA ASP A 37 -0.19 -8.67 27.75
C ASP A 37 0.34 -8.15 29.08
N HIS A 38 -0.28 -8.57 30.18
CA HIS A 38 0.16 -8.28 31.54
C HIS A 38 1.16 -9.32 32.03
N TYR A 39 2.06 -8.91 32.90
CA TYR A 39 2.99 -9.83 33.55
C TYR A 39 2.23 -10.66 34.59
N GLU A 40 2.38 -11.99 34.59
CA GLU A 40 1.59 -12.92 35.41
C GLU A 40 1.57 -12.60 36.91
N THR A 41 2.65 -12.01 37.42
CA THR A 41 2.81 -11.68 38.85
C THR A 41 2.58 -10.22 39.18
N ASN A 42 2.38 -9.36 38.17
CA ASN A 42 2.18 -7.93 38.37
C ASN A 42 1.43 -7.27 37.19
N ASP A 43 0.14 -7.08 37.33
CA ASP A 43 -0.73 -6.46 36.33
C ASP A 43 -0.35 -5.00 35.98
N SER A 44 0.48 -4.36 36.78
CA SER A 44 0.98 -3.01 36.49
C SER A 44 2.08 -3.01 35.43
N ILE A 45 2.66 -4.19 35.13
CA ILE A 45 3.67 -4.35 34.10
C ILE A 45 3.03 -4.96 32.85
N SER A 46 3.07 -4.21 31.77
CA SER A 46 2.65 -4.71 30.44
C SER A 46 3.85 -4.92 29.54
N PHE A 47 3.77 -5.91 28.66
CA PHE A 47 4.81 -6.19 27.70
C PHE A 47 4.22 -6.49 26.33
N PHE A 48 5.02 -6.28 25.31
CA PHE A 48 4.69 -6.52 23.92
C PHE A 48 5.27 -7.85 23.48
N GLN A 49 4.46 -8.70 22.88
CA GLN A 49 4.88 -10.02 22.43
C GLN A 49 4.22 -10.43 21.13
N THR A 50 4.76 -11.47 20.51
CA THR A 50 4.16 -12.16 19.38
C THR A 50 3.44 -13.43 19.85
N ARG A 51 2.25 -13.66 19.30
CA ARG A 51 1.48 -14.91 19.50
C ARG A 51 0.91 -15.44 18.21
N ASN A 52 0.66 -16.74 18.18
CA ASN A 52 -0.10 -17.36 17.10
C ASN A 52 -1.59 -17.08 17.30
N LEU A 53 -2.24 -16.57 16.26
CA LEU A 53 -3.68 -16.33 16.20
C LEU A 53 -4.26 -16.94 14.92
N ASP A 54 -5.35 -17.66 15.05
CA ASP A 54 -6.14 -18.07 13.90
C ASP A 54 -6.94 -16.87 13.38
N ARG A 55 -6.92 -16.71 12.07
CA ARG A 55 -7.61 -15.60 11.42
C ARG A 55 -8.19 -15.99 10.07
N ARG A 56 -9.18 -15.26 9.64
CA ARG A 56 -9.75 -15.34 8.30
C ARG A 56 -9.91 -13.93 7.77
N TYR A 57 -9.90 -13.79 6.47
CA TYR A 57 -10.18 -12.50 5.86
C TYR A 57 -10.79 -12.64 4.46
N MET A 58 -11.44 -11.57 4.05
CA MET A 58 -11.92 -11.35 2.69
C MET A 58 -11.31 -10.06 2.17
N ASN A 59 -10.73 -10.12 0.97
CA ASN A 59 -10.23 -8.96 0.25
C ASN A 59 -10.91 -8.86 -1.10
N PHE A 60 -11.35 -7.65 -1.45
CA PHE A 60 -11.85 -7.32 -2.78
C PHE A 60 -11.03 -6.16 -3.31
N SER A 61 -10.55 -6.28 -4.55
CA SER A 61 -9.82 -5.23 -5.25
C SER A 61 -10.45 -4.99 -6.61
N ALA A 62 -10.60 -3.72 -6.96
CA ALA A 62 -10.98 -3.28 -8.30
C ALA A 62 -9.95 -2.28 -8.80
N ASN A 63 -9.37 -2.55 -9.98
CA ASN A 63 -8.39 -1.70 -10.63
C ASN A 63 -8.92 -1.29 -12.00
N TYR A 64 -8.85 0.00 -12.34
CA TYR A 64 -9.28 0.54 -13.63
C TYR A 64 -8.26 1.54 -14.14
N SER A 65 -7.60 1.24 -15.26
CA SER A 65 -6.49 2.04 -15.80
C SER A 65 -6.60 2.27 -17.31
N PRO A 66 -7.61 3.03 -17.79
CA PRO A 66 -7.79 3.33 -19.19
C PRO A 66 -6.81 4.38 -19.70
N THR A 67 -6.68 4.45 -21.03
CA THR A 67 -6.08 5.61 -21.68
C THR A 67 -7.18 6.44 -22.34
N LEU A 68 -7.42 7.65 -21.83
CA LEU A 68 -8.47 8.53 -22.31
C LEU A 68 -7.88 9.68 -23.14
N PHE A 69 -8.54 10.03 -24.24
CA PHE A 69 -8.14 11.13 -25.14
C PHE A 69 -6.68 11.05 -25.60
N LYS A 70 -6.04 9.87 -25.57
CA LYS A 70 -4.63 9.60 -25.92
C LYS A 70 -3.60 10.27 -24.99
N ILE A 71 -4.01 11.19 -24.13
CA ILE A 71 -3.11 11.99 -23.27
C ILE A 71 -3.33 11.78 -21.79
N TRP A 72 -4.52 11.32 -21.38
CA TRP A 72 -4.86 11.15 -19.98
C TRP A 72 -4.89 9.66 -19.62
N LYS A 73 -4.09 9.29 -18.64
CA LYS A 73 -3.94 7.92 -18.14
C LYS A 73 -4.29 7.89 -16.65
N PRO A 74 -5.59 7.84 -16.31
CA PRO A 74 -5.98 7.63 -14.92
C PRO A 74 -5.73 6.18 -14.53
N ALA A 75 -5.35 5.95 -13.26
CA ALA A 75 -5.36 4.65 -12.64
C ALA A 75 -6.14 4.77 -11.33
N LEU A 76 -7.19 3.99 -11.21
CA LEU A 76 -8.08 3.95 -10.06
C LEU A 76 -7.97 2.59 -9.40
N GLN A 77 -7.75 2.56 -8.10
CA GLN A 77 -7.75 1.35 -7.30
C GLN A 77 -8.66 1.50 -6.10
N VAL A 78 -9.48 0.48 -5.88
CA VAL A 78 -10.31 0.37 -4.68
C VAL A 78 -10.06 -0.99 -4.07
N ASN A 79 -9.65 -1.01 -2.79
CA ASN A 79 -9.48 -2.24 -2.04
C ASN A 79 -10.41 -2.23 -0.82
N PHE A 80 -11.02 -3.36 -0.57
CA PHE A 80 -11.81 -3.62 0.63
C PHE A 80 -11.22 -4.82 1.35
N THR A 81 -10.92 -4.65 2.64
CA THR A 81 -10.42 -5.72 3.52
C THR A 81 -11.40 -5.92 4.66
N LYS A 82 -11.86 -7.15 4.85
CA LYS A 82 -12.68 -7.58 5.97
C LYS A 82 -11.98 -8.69 6.73
N PRO A 83 -11.31 -8.38 7.85
CA PRO A 83 -10.74 -9.39 8.73
C PRO A 83 -11.81 -10.04 9.61
N PHE A 84 -11.53 -11.28 10.04
CA PHE A 84 -12.28 -12.03 11.05
C PHE A 84 -11.26 -12.59 12.03
N ILE A 85 -10.87 -11.78 12.99
CA ILE A 85 -9.89 -12.08 14.02
C ILE A 85 -10.57 -11.98 15.37
N SER A 86 -10.31 -12.93 16.26
CA SER A 86 -10.77 -12.89 17.65
C SER A 86 -9.62 -13.29 18.58
N TYR A 87 -9.48 -12.54 19.67
CA TYR A 87 -8.51 -12.84 20.72
C TYR A 87 -9.10 -12.48 22.08
N ASN A 88 -9.07 -13.37 23.04
CA ASN A 88 -9.60 -13.20 24.40
C ASN A 88 -11.02 -12.58 24.42
N ASN A 89 -11.97 -13.17 23.65
CA ASN A 89 -13.36 -12.72 23.50
C ASN A 89 -13.53 -11.33 22.84
N GLN A 90 -12.47 -10.68 22.44
CA GLN A 90 -12.52 -9.42 21.70
C GLN A 90 -12.44 -9.69 20.19
N LYS A 91 -13.22 -8.93 19.41
CA LYS A 91 -13.28 -9.07 17.95
C LYS A 91 -12.57 -7.91 17.28
N TYR A 92 -11.66 -8.24 16.36
CA TYR A 92 -10.87 -7.29 15.56
C TYR A 92 -11.30 -7.44 14.09
N ASN A 93 -12.52 -7.00 13.79
CA ASN A 93 -13.16 -7.31 12.51
C ASN A 93 -13.78 -6.09 11.83
N LYS A 94 -13.36 -4.87 12.21
CA LYS A 94 -13.82 -3.67 11.51
C LYS A 94 -13.19 -3.63 10.12
N PRO A 95 -13.99 -3.54 9.04
CA PRO A 95 -13.45 -3.50 7.68
C PRO A 95 -12.68 -2.21 7.42
N ASN A 96 -11.84 -2.27 6.41
CA ASN A 96 -11.03 -1.17 5.92
C ASN A 96 -11.23 -1.03 4.40
N TRP A 97 -11.29 0.22 3.93
CA TRP A 97 -11.29 0.58 2.53
C TRP A 97 -10.04 1.38 2.21
N TYR A 98 -9.43 1.09 1.08
CA TYR A 98 -8.37 1.87 0.48
C TYR A 98 -8.79 2.34 -0.90
N PHE A 99 -8.62 3.61 -1.17
CA PHE A 99 -8.88 4.25 -2.46
C PHE A 99 -7.59 4.91 -2.92
N GLU A 100 -7.21 4.64 -4.14
CA GLU A 100 -6.07 5.27 -4.80
C GLU A 100 -6.51 5.80 -6.15
N MET A 101 -6.06 6.97 -6.48
CA MET A 101 -6.36 7.65 -7.73
C MET A 101 -5.10 8.33 -8.25
N ASP A 102 -4.53 7.76 -9.30
CA ASP A 102 -3.43 8.35 -10.04
C ASP A 102 -3.94 9.00 -11.31
N HIS A 103 -3.47 10.18 -11.63
CA HIS A 103 -3.71 10.84 -12.89
C HIS A 103 -2.39 11.25 -13.52
N LEU A 104 -2.13 10.74 -14.71
CA LEU A 104 -1.04 11.18 -15.57
C LEU A 104 -1.61 11.82 -16.83
N ILE A 105 -1.24 13.08 -17.09
CA ILE A 105 -1.62 13.82 -18.30
C ILE A 105 -0.35 14.12 -19.09
N GLU A 106 -0.24 13.52 -20.28
CA GLU A 106 0.87 13.72 -21.23
C GLU A 106 0.59 14.92 -22.13
N LEU A 107 0.91 16.13 -21.66
CA LEU A 107 0.67 17.37 -22.41
C LEU A 107 1.54 17.45 -23.66
N SER A 108 2.71 16.84 -23.65
CA SER A 108 3.57 16.67 -24.83
C SER A 108 4.54 15.50 -24.60
N LYS A 109 5.29 15.11 -25.66
CA LYS A 109 6.35 14.08 -25.55
C LYS A 109 7.42 14.39 -24.48
N SER A 110 7.52 15.64 -24.06
CA SER A 110 8.53 16.10 -23.10
C SER A 110 7.96 16.77 -21.85
N PHE A 111 6.63 16.83 -21.70
CA PHE A 111 6.01 17.48 -20.55
C PHE A 111 4.78 16.73 -20.09
N ASN A 112 4.85 16.24 -18.86
CA ASN A 112 3.79 15.50 -18.18
C ASN A 112 3.46 16.18 -16.86
N VAL A 113 2.20 16.13 -16.48
CA VAL A 113 1.72 16.50 -15.14
C VAL A 113 0.92 15.36 -14.57
N GLY A 114 0.93 15.22 -13.25
CA GLY A 114 0.16 14.19 -12.59
C GLY A 114 -0.17 14.52 -11.17
N CYS A 115 -1.14 13.80 -10.63
CA CYS A 115 -1.45 13.79 -9.21
C CYS A 115 -1.75 12.38 -8.75
N GLU A 116 -1.46 12.14 -7.47
CA GLU A 116 -1.79 10.93 -6.73
C GLU A 116 -2.63 11.33 -5.52
N ILE A 117 -3.70 10.60 -5.27
CA ILE A 117 -4.57 10.83 -4.12
C ILE A 117 -4.91 9.48 -3.52
N ASP A 118 -4.57 9.32 -2.23
CA ASP A 118 -4.85 8.12 -1.45
C ASP A 118 -5.79 8.45 -0.31
N TYR A 119 -6.67 7.52 -0.02
CA TYR A 119 -7.51 7.57 1.16
C TYR A 119 -7.74 6.17 1.74
N THR A 120 -7.42 6.01 3.02
CA THR A 120 -7.69 4.79 3.77
C THR A 120 -8.68 5.09 4.87
N THR A 121 -9.75 4.30 4.96
CA THR A 121 -10.70 4.39 6.09
C THR A 121 -10.11 3.75 7.35
N ALA A 122 -10.63 4.11 8.51
CA ALA A 122 -10.22 3.47 9.74
C ALA A 122 -10.78 2.04 9.85
N GLY A 123 -9.92 1.09 10.24
CA GLY A 123 -10.29 -0.33 10.39
C GLY A 123 -9.10 -1.20 10.77
N HIS A 124 -9.33 -2.53 10.78
CA HIS A 124 -8.29 -3.53 10.95
C HIS A 124 -7.82 -4.05 9.60
N THR A 125 -6.59 -4.53 9.56
CA THR A 125 -6.05 -5.25 8.40
C THR A 125 -6.26 -6.76 8.54
N ASP A 126 -5.85 -7.52 7.55
CA ASP A 126 -5.94 -8.98 7.51
C ASP A 126 -4.84 -9.70 8.32
N ASN A 127 -3.85 -8.94 8.81
CA ASN A 127 -2.62 -9.51 9.37
C ASN A 127 -2.58 -9.57 10.90
N ASP A 128 -3.27 -8.65 11.61
CA ASP A 128 -3.10 -8.50 13.05
C ASP A 128 -4.32 -7.86 13.74
N VAL A 129 -4.18 -7.65 15.05
CA VAL A 129 -5.19 -7.00 15.89
C VAL A 129 -5.04 -5.47 15.90
N ILE A 130 -4.17 -4.91 15.06
CA ILE A 130 -3.92 -3.47 15.00
C ILE A 130 -5.10 -2.77 14.32
N TYR A 131 -5.59 -1.73 14.98
CA TYR A 131 -6.56 -0.80 14.43
C TYR A 131 -5.86 0.41 13.84
N TYR A 132 -5.99 0.61 12.55
CA TYR A 132 -5.47 1.78 11.85
C TYR A 132 -6.53 2.87 11.78
N PHE A 133 -6.14 4.11 12.03
CA PHE A 133 -7.01 5.26 11.85
C PHE A 133 -7.02 5.69 10.38
N ALA A 134 -8.07 6.43 10.01
CA ALA A 134 -8.16 6.95 8.65
C ALA A 134 -6.96 7.84 8.31
N ASN A 135 -6.48 7.70 7.09
CA ASN A 135 -5.35 8.45 6.55
C ASN A 135 -5.64 8.91 5.13
N SER A 136 -5.08 10.04 4.74
CA SER A 136 -5.15 10.54 3.38
C SER A 136 -3.83 11.17 2.96
N TYR A 137 -3.52 11.02 1.68
CA TYR A 137 -2.32 11.57 1.06
C TYR A 137 -2.69 12.18 -0.28
N ALA A 138 -2.00 13.24 -0.66
CA ALA A 138 -2.09 13.79 -2.01
C ALA A 138 -0.74 14.34 -2.44
N GLU A 139 -0.36 14.05 -3.69
CA GLU A 139 0.83 14.55 -4.36
C GLU A 139 0.44 15.20 -5.70
N LEU A 140 1.13 16.28 -6.04
CA LEU A 140 1.15 16.84 -7.39
C LEU A 140 2.58 16.79 -7.91
N TYR A 141 2.74 16.47 -9.19
CA TYR A 141 4.04 16.47 -9.81
C TYR A 141 3.99 16.94 -11.26
N CYS A 142 5.10 17.49 -11.74
CA CYS A 142 5.31 17.72 -13.16
C CYS A 142 6.71 17.26 -13.57
N ILE A 143 6.78 16.72 -14.78
CA ILE A 143 8.01 16.18 -15.36
C ILE A 143 8.26 16.89 -16.67
N LYS A 144 9.43 17.51 -16.81
CA LYS A 144 9.88 18.11 -18.07
C LYS A 144 11.21 17.49 -18.49
N THR A 145 11.28 17.05 -19.74
CA THR A 145 12.52 16.53 -20.33
C THR A 145 13.04 17.44 -21.42
N PHE A 146 14.38 17.48 -21.56
CA PHE A 146 15.12 18.25 -22.53
C PHE A 146 16.23 17.39 -23.15
N LEU A 147 16.89 17.90 -24.16
CA LEU A 147 18.05 17.27 -24.81
C LEU A 147 17.78 15.82 -25.24
N ASN A 148 16.67 15.59 -25.95
CA ASN A 148 16.24 14.26 -26.35
C ASN A 148 16.15 13.26 -25.17
N ASN A 149 15.50 13.68 -24.08
CA ASN A 149 15.31 12.92 -22.84
C ASN A 149 16.59 12.68 -22.01
N ARG A 150 17.71 13.31 -22.33
CA ARG A 150 18.92 13.20 -21.52
C ARG A 150 18.86 14.00 -20.23
N LEU A 151 18.15 15.15 -20.23
CA LEU A 151 17.97 15.97 -19.05
C LEU A 151 16.51 15.94 -18.62
N ARG A 152 16.23 15.52 -17.38
CA ARG A 152 14.90 15.42 -16.80
C ARG A 152 14.81 16.23 -15.52
N PHE A 153 13.80 17.09 -15.45
CA PHE A 153 13.37 17.78 -14.25
C PHE A 153 12.08 17.11 -13.76
N ASN A 154 12.03 16.81 -12.47
CA ASN A 154 10.82 16.39 -11.79
C ASN A 154 10.60 17.30 -10.59
N LEU A 155 9.54 18.09 -10.63
CA LEU A 155 9.09 18.94 -9.52
C LEU A 155 7.87 18.28 -8.91
N SER A 156 7.87 18.02 -7.59
CA SER A 156 6.72 17.51 -6.89
C SER A 156 6.45 18.20 -5.55
N VAL A 157 5.19 18.14 -5.14
CA VAL A 157 4.72 18.56 -3.82
C VAL A 157 3.98 17.39 -3.21
N THR A 158 4.56 16.77 -2.20
CA THR A 158 3.99 15.61 -1.50
C THR A 158 3.22 16.05 -0.27
N ASN A 159 2.21 15.26 0.12
CA ASN A 159 1.32 15.50 1.26
C ASN A 159 0.77 16.94 1.29
N ILE A 160 0.16 17.38 0.18
CA ILE A 160 -0.25 18.78 -0.08
C ILE A 160 -1.13 19.32 1.05
N PHE A 161 -2.04 18.49 1.57
CA PHE A 161 -2.98 18.89 2.61
C PHE A 161 -2.41 18.70 4.03
N ASN A 162 -1.21 18.13 4.16
CA ASN A 162 -0.56 17.80 5.44
C ASN A 162 -1.43 16.87 6.32
N THR A 163 -2.15 15.95 5.67
CA THR A 163 -3.11 15.02 6.29
C THR A 163 -2.57 13.61 6.48
N SER A 164 -1.49 13.25 5.76
CA SER A 164 -0.88 11.94 5.86
C SER A 164 -0.17 11.77 7.20
N ARG A 165 -0.85 11.07 8.11
CA ARG A 165 -0.36 10.77 9.47
C ARG A 165 -0.65 9.31 9.78
N GLU A 166 0.38 8.53 9.93
CA GLU A 166 0.21 7.15 10.37
C GLU A 166 -0.18 7.11 11.85
N LYS A 167 -1.39 6.64 12.12
CA LYS A 167 -1.89 6.42 13.48
C LYS A 167 -2.44 5.02 13.59
N TRP A 168 -2.05 4.31 14.63
CA TRP A 168 -2.63 3.02 14.92
C TRP A 168 -2.75 2.76 16.43
N GLN A 169 -3.59 1.81 16.78
CA GLN A 169 -3.89 1.40 18.14
C GLN A 169 -3.89 -0.13 18.23
N ILE A 170 -3.29 -0.64 19.29
CA ILE A 170 -3.51 -2.01 19.74
C ILE A 170 -4.32 -1.92 21.02
N ASN A 171 -5.41 -2.69 21.09
CA ASN A 171 -6.21 -2.85 22.30
C ASN A 171 -6.36 -4.35 22.55
N THR A 172 -5.54 -4.89 23.44
CA THR A 172 -5.56 -6.30 23.83
C THR A 172 -5.43 -6.43 25.34
N ASN A 173 -6.16 -7.37 25.92
CA ASN A 173 -6.11 -7.67 27.37
C ASN A 173 -6.30 -6.44 28.27
N GLY A 174 -7.13 -5.47 27.86
CA GLY A 174 -7.35 -4.22 28.62
C GLY A 174 -6.25 -3.18 28.46
N ILE A 175 -5.17 -3.49 27.74
CA ILE A 175 -4.07 -2.56 27.46
C ILE A 175 -4.33 -1.85 26.16
N ILE A 176 -4.32 -0.51 26.19
CA ILE A 176 -4.47 0.33 25.00
C ILE A 176 -3.14 1.02 24.72
N SER A 177 -2.52 0.69 23.59
CA SER A 177 -1.31 1.34 23.11
C SER A 177 -1.60 2.09 21.81
N ASN A 178 -1.22 3.36 21.75
CA ASN A 178 -1.37 4.20 20.57
C ASN A 178 0.00 4.61 20.04
N LYS A 179 0.16 4.56 18.72
CA LYS A 179 1.34 5.10 18.04
C LYS A 179 0.92 6.15 17.02
N TRP A 180 1.70 7.23 16.96
CA TRP A 180 1.55 8.32 15.99
C TRP A 180 2.89 8.56 15.33
N ASN A 181 2.86 8.64 14.02
CA ASN A 181 4.02 9.04 13.23
C ASN A 181 3.64 10.30 12.44
N ASP A 182 4.23 11.43 12.79
CA ASP A 182 3.99 12.75 12.19
C ASP A 182 5.13 13.19 11.25
N ASN A 183 5.94 12.25 10.80
CA ASN A 183 7.13 12.56 10.00
C ASN A 183 6.81 12.89 8.52
N ASN A 184 5.59 12.63 8.07
CA ASN A 184 5.19 12.84 6.68
C ASN A 184 4.61 14.26 6.46
N LYS A 185 5.46 15.27 6.54
CA LYS A 185 5.09 16.68 6.31
C LYS A 185 5.02 16.99 4.82
N ARG A 186 4.32 18.10 4.48
CA ARG A 186 4.36 18.65 3.11
C ARG A 186 5.81 18.90 2.70
N THR A 187 6.19 18.36 1.56
CA THR A 187 7.56 18.47 1.06
C THR A 187 7.54 18.92 -0.39
N PHE A 188 8.35 19.93 -0.70
CA PHE A 188 8.66 20.34 -2.07
C PHE A 188 9.96 19.67 -2.49
N LYS A 189 9.94 18.98 -3.63
CA LYS A 189 11.10 18.25 -4.13
C LYS A 189 11.35 18.60 -5.59
N LEU A 190 12.59 18.99 -5.89
CA LEU A 190 13.09 19.11 -7.26
C LEU A 190 14.16 18.05 -7.49
N THR A 191 13.93 17.18 -8.46
CA THR A 191 14.91 16.18 -8.89
C THR A 191 15.38 16.50 -10.29
N VAL A 192 16.68 16.65 -10.48
CA VAL A 192 17.31 16.86 -11.78
C VAL A 192 18.13 15.62 -12.11
N THR A 193 17.82 14.99 -13.23
CA THR A 193 18.52 13.79 -13.70
C THR A 193 19.13 14.08 -15.06
N TYR A 194 20.45 13.87 -15.20
CA TYR A 194 21.15 13.94 -16.46
C TYR A 194 21.79 12.59 -16.81
N ARG A 195 21.50 12.09 -18.01
CA ARG A 195 22.06 10.82 -18.52
C ARG A 195 23.29 11.10 -19.38
N PHE A 196 24.44 10.67 -18.88
CA PHE A 196 25.71 10.73 -19.61
C PHE A 196 25.85 9.43 -20.44
N ASN A 197 26.43 9.55 -21.63
CA ASN A 197 26.89 8.42 -22.46
C ASN A 197 25.90 7.23 -22.53
N GLU A 198 24.76 7.41 -23.19
CA GLU A 198 24.00 6.26 -23.69
C GLU A 198 24.79 5.62 -24.84
N SER A 199 25.77 4.77 -24.53
CA SER A 199 26.32 3.83 -25.50
C SER A 199 25.19 2.83 -25.79
N LYS A 200 24.60 2.90 -26.98
CA LYS A 200 23.74 1.81 -27.47
C LYS A 200 24.62 0.57 -27.46
N SER A 201 24.32 -0.40 -26.61
CA SER A 201 24.97 -1.68 -26.62
C SER A 201 24.93 -2.23 -28.06
N LYS A 202 26.05 -2.34 -28.70
CA LYS A 202 26.19 -2.99 -30.03
C LYS A 202 26.12 -4.51 -29.93
N TYR A 203 25.85 -5.05 -28.73
CA TYR A 203 25.75 -6.49 -28.53
C TYR A 203 24.40 -6.97 -29.07
N LYS A 204 24.36 -7.32 -30.34
CA LYS A 204 23.37 -8.25 -30.86
C LYS A 204 23.84 -9.63 -30.41
N GLY A 205 23.20 -10.19 -29.39
CA GLY A 205 23.42 -11.59 -29.04
C GLY A 205 23.18 -12.46 -30.28
N THR A 206 24.24 -13.08 -30.80
CA THR A 206 24.11 -14.19 -31.73
C THR A 206 23.52 -15.34 -30.92
N ALA A 207 22.26 -15.68 -31.16
CA ALA A 207 21.73 -16.97 -30.74
C ALA A 207 22.59 -18.04 -31.43
N SER A 208 23.32 -18.83 -30.65
CA SER A 208 23.94 -20.05 -31.15
C SER A 208 22.81 -21.04 -31.45
N THR A 209 22.59 -21.27 -32.72
CA THR A 209 21.91 -22.48 -33.21
C THR A 209 22.94 -23.59 -33.09
N ASP A 210 22.87 -24.38 -32.01
CA ASP A 210 23.51 -25.68 -31.94
C ASP A 210 22.51 -26.72 -32.42
N GLU A 211 22.98 -27.51 -33.39
CA GLU A 211 22.34 -28.65 -34.03
C GLU A 211 22.04 -29.81 -33.06
#